data_02a53e4cb9798f600677cd29ca15d4d5
#
_entry.id   02a53e4cb9798f600677cd29ca15d4d5
#
_cell.length_a   1.000
_cell.length_b   1.000
_cell.length_c   1.000
_cell.angle_alpha   90.00
_cell.angle_beta   90.00
_cell.angle_gamma   90.00
#
_symmetry.space_group_name_H-M   'P 1'
#
loop_
_entity.id
_entity.type
_entity.pdbx_description
1 polymer ?
#
loop_
_entity_poly.entity_id
_entity_poly.type
_entity_poly.pdbx_seq_one_letter_code
_entity_poly.pdbx_strand_id
1 'polypeptide(L)'
;DSIEDYTRRTSTDGTNWTSEPAAFDVGDAMVTWILVAPDGEQALITHDGENAGLVLQAPDGTKTVVEDDTVKQGINPNTAVFQGDKLDFVSNGDTVDFVQVSLTDGSVTTAALPQDLAYSLNSLTTVGNQLVYLSFDNNTGDIILNALDPATGASTELLNPVPNATSSQALTGDADGAAYYACTDGIYRLAPGGTLPEQVVPAEGTAMSISSNYPLSLLRTAAEDFMVLLFGDSGGNGDLYFYHYDETLPTHADTTLTVWSLADSATARLAVNAYKKANPEVDVTFETAVQTDTDDVSAAINDALTQLNTELLAGEGPDVLLLDRVDYTTYINKGMLADMSDTVPLDALQSNIIDPFMTDGRAYVLPARFIVPALCGDAGTLDGLTDLNDLQEAVLTKAGGL
;
A
#
# COMPACT_ATOMS: atom_id res chain seq x y z
N ASP A 1 11.49 17.04 24.52
CA ASP A 1 10.03 16.98 24.41
C ASP A 1 9.65 16.01 23.29
N SER A 2 9.77 14.74 23.52
CA SER A 2 9.24 13.74 22.60
C SER A 2 8.75 12.57 23.42
N ILE A 3 7.62 12.74 24.04
CA ILE A 3 6.84 11.61 24.47
C ILE A 3 5.98 11.27 23.27
N GLU A 4 6.34 10.21 22.58
CA GLU A 4 5.48 9.68 21.56
C GLU A 4 4.29 9.05 22.24
N ASP A 5 3.12 9.66 22.08
CA ASP A 5 1.87 9.11 22.54
C ASP A 5 1.47 7.95 21.62
N TYR A 6 1.84 6.73 22.00
CA TYR A 6 1.41 5.54 21.29
C TYR A 6 -0.08 5.28 21.53
N THR A 7 -0.79 4.92 20.47
CA THR A 7 -2.18 4.50 20.55
C THR A 7 -2.31 3.06 20.09
N ARG A 8 -2.79 2.20 21.00
CA ARG A 8 -3.16 0.83 20.65
C ARG A 8 -4.55 0.82 20.02
N ARG A 9 -4.67 0.20 18.87
CA ARG A 9 -5.93 -0.05 18.21
C ARG A 9 -6.18 -1.55 18.12
N THR A 10 -7.37 -1.99 18.50
CA THR A 10 -7.77 -3.40 18.46
C THR A 10 -9.11 -3.56 17.78
N SER A 11 -9.23 -4.62 17.00
CA SER A 11 -10.46 -5.02 16.32
C SER A 11 -10.57 -6.54 16.35
N THR A 12 -11.79 -7.05 16.40
CA THR A 12 -12.09 -8.48 16.27
C THR A 12 -12.73 -8.82 14.92
N ASP A 13 -13.10 -7.81 14.14
CA ASP A 13 -13.81 -7.94 12.86
C ASP A 13 -13.18 -7.13 11.72
N GLY A 14 -12.06 -6.43 11.98
CA GLY A 14 -11.36 -5.60 11.00
C GLY A 14 -12.07 -4.29 10.63
N THR A 15 -13.30 -4.07 11.09
CA THR A 15 -14.13 -2.89 10.76
C THR A 15 -14.37 -1.99 11.95
N ASN A 16 -14.64 -2.58 13.12
CA ASN A 16 -14.89 -1.85 14.36
C ASN A 16 -13.62 -1.83 15.21
N TRP A 17 -13.05 -0.64 15.41
CA TRP A 17 -11.78 -0.46 16.11
C TRP A 17 -11.98 0.27 17.43
N THR A 18 -11.42 -0.28 18.50
CA THR A 18 -11.24 0.44 19.76
C THR A 18 -9.84 1.03 19.83
N SER A 19 -9.72 2.21 20.44
CA SER A 19 -8.44 2.90 20.59
C SER A 19 -8.21 3.22 22.06
N GLU A 20 -7.02 2.92 22.55
CA GLU A 20 -6.60 3.22 23.91
C GLU A 20 -5.13 3.72 23.91
N PRO A 21 -4.74 4.59 24.84
CA PRO A 21 -3.35 4.94 25.00
C PRO A 21 -2.51 3.70 25.31
N ALA A 22 -1.37 3.55 24.63
CA ALA A 22 -0.39 2.51 24.94
C ALA A 22 0.84 3.16 25.56
N ALA A 23 1.30 2.63 26.69
CA ALA A 23 2.53 3.05 27.32
C ALA A 23 3.49 1.86 27.39
N PHE A 24 4.71 2.07 26.94
CA PHE A 24 5.80 1.09 27.01
C PHE A 24 6.82 1.61 28.04
N ASP A 25 7.00 0.86 29.12
CA ASP A 25 8.02 1.17 30.12
C ASP A 25 9.33 0.50 29.65
N VAL A 26 10.08 1.22 28.85
CA VAL A 26 11.40 0.82 28.29
C VAL A 26 12.53 1.74 28.77
N GLY A 27 12.30 2.48 29.87
CA GLY A 27 13.24 3.47 30.39
C GLY A 27 13.33 4.71 29.49
N ASP A 28 14.55 5.18 29.23
CA ASP A 28 14.80 6.35 28.37
C ASP A 28 14.88 6.00 26.87
N ALA A 29 14.76 4.72 26.52
CA ALA A 29 14.82 4.26 25.14
C ALA A 29 13.49 4.52 24.40
N MET A 30 13.58 4.76 23.11
CA MET A 30 12.43 4.90 22.21
C MET A 30 12.07 3.52 21.62
N VAL A 31 10.78 3.19 21.56
CA VAL A 31 10.30 2.00 20.84
C VAL A 31 10.26 2.32 19.35
N THR A 32 11.01 1.58 18.56
CA THR A 32 11.11 1.75 17.11
C THR A 32 10.23 0.77 16.35
N TRP A 33 9.96 -0.40 16.95
CA TRP A 33 9.12 -1.44 16.34
C TRP A 33 8.48 -2.32 17.41
N ILE A 34 7.31 -2.87 17.08
CA ILE A 34 6.56 -3.75 17.96
C ILE A 34 6.08 -4.96 17.15
N LEU A 35 6.42 -6.15 17.65
CA LEU A 35 5.83 -7.39 17.16
C LEU A 35 4.89 -7.93 18.25
N VAL A 36 3.81 -8.58 17.81
CA VAL A 36 2.85 -9.22 18.72
C VAL A 36 2.60 -10.64 18.23
N ALA A 37 2.86 -11.61 19.09
CA ALA A 37 2.55 -13.02 18.83
C ALA A 37 1.03 -13.29 18.99
N PRO A 38 0.49 -14.36 18.41
CA PRO A 38 -0.93 -14.72 18.53
C PRO A 38 -1.43 -14.92 19.94
N ASP A 39 -0.55 -15.33 20.88
CA ASP A 39 -0.86 -15.53 22.30
C ASP A 39 -0.75 -14.24 23.12
N GLY A 40 -0.34 -13.13 22.51
CA GLY A 40 -0.22 -11.80 23.12
C GLY A 40 1.16 -11.48 23.67
N GLU A 41 2.16 -12.36 23.49
CA GLU A 41 3.58 -12.03 23.72
C GLU A 41 3.99 -10.87 22.80
N GLN A 42 4.79 -9.94 23.33
CA GLN A 42 5.25 -8.77 22.59
C GLN A 42 6.78 -8.71 22.57
N ALA A 43 7.33 -8.32 21.42
CA ALA A 43 8.73 -7.96 21.28
C ALA A 43 8.81 -6.46 20.94
N LEU A 44 9.40 -5.69 21.83
CA LEU A 44 9.62 -4.26 21.68
C LEU A 44 11.07 -4.05 21.23
N ILE A 45 11.26 -3.64 20.00
CA ILE A 45 12.58 -3.22 19.50
C ILE A 45 12.74 -1.75 19.87
N THR A 46 13.82 -1.45 20.57
CA THR A 46 14.09 -0.12 21.13
C THR A 46 15.40 0.46 20.62
N HIS A 47 15.59 1.77 20.82
CA HIS A 47 16.83 2.47 20.53
C HIS A 47 17.07 3.56 21.58
N ASP A 48 18.25 3.60 22.19
CA ASP A 48 18.60 4.58 23.24
C ASP A 48 19.37 5.80 22.72
N GLY A 49 19.55 5.90 21.40
CA GLY A 49 20.34 6.92 20.72
C GLY A 49 21.72 6.41 20.25
N GLU A 50 22.22 5.32 20.84
CA GLU A 50 23.51 4.68 20.46
C GLU A 50 23.31 3.23 20.03
N ASN A 51 22.49 2.48 20.76
CA ASN A 51 22.35 1.04 20.59
C ASN A 51 20.90 0.64 20.35
N ALA A 52 20.69 -0.45 19.61
CA ALA A 52 19.42 -1.15 19.59
C ALA A 52 19.23 -1.94 20.89
N GLY A 53 17.98 -2.18 21.25
CA GLY A 53 17.59 -3.00 22.38
C GLY A 53 16.39 -3.88 22.06
N LEU A 54 16.15 -4.88 22.88
CA LEU A 54 15.02 -5.77 22.78
C LEU A 54 14.43 -6.02 24.16
N VAL A 55 13.13 -5.78 24.30
CA VAL A 55 12.36 -6.11 25.48
C VAL A 55 11.24 -7.07 25.10
N LEU A 56 11.26 -8.25 25.67
CA LEU A 56 10.15 -9.21 25.58
C LEU A 56 9.16 -8.90 26.68
N GLN A 57 7.87 -8.84 26.35
CA GLN A 57 6.81 -8.59 27.32
C GLN A 57 5.73 -9.66 27.20
N ALA A 58 5.62 -10.48 28.22
CA ALA A 58 4.58 -11.50 28.31
C ALA A 58 3.17 -10.88 28.44
N PRO A 59 2.09 -11.62 28.13
CA PRO A 59 0.69 -11.14 28.23
C PRO A 59 0.29 -10.67 29.64
N ASP A 60 0.94 -11.19 30.68
CA ASP A 60 0.72 -10.78 32.08
C ASP A 60 1.49 -9.49 32.47
N GLY A 61 2.24 -8.92 31.52
CA GLY A 61 3.05 -7.71 31.71
C GLY A 61 4.46 -7.97 32.22
N THR A 62 4.86 -9.23 32.48
CA THR A 62 6.23 -9.57 32.84
C THR A 62 7.17 -9.24 31.70
N LYS A 63 8.32 -8.60 32.01
CA LYS A 63 9.30 -8.15 31.03
C LYS A 63 10.63 -8.85 31.20
N THR A 64 11.25 -9.14 30.09
CA THR A 64 12.62 -9.64 29.98
C THR A 64 13.41 -8.71 29.06
N VAL A 65 14.40 -8.02 29.61
CA VAL A 65 15.33 -7.21 28.80
C VAL A 65 16.41 -8.15 28.27
N VAL A 66 16.61 -8.16 26.96
CA VAL A 66 17.61 -9.02 26.32
C VAL A 66 18.95 -8.27 26.25
N GLU A 67 19.90 -8.67 27.11
CA GLU A 67 21.22 -8.07 27.20
C GLU A 67 22.22 -8.89 26.37
N ASP A 68 22.35 -8.58 25.09
CA ASP A 68 23.24 -9.27 24.16
C ASP A 68 23.89 -8.29 23.19
N ASP A 69 25.17 -8.50 22.90
CA ASP A 69 25.95 -7.59 22.05
C ASP A 69 25.52 -7.65 20.58
N THR A 70 24.99 -8.76 20.09
CA THR A 70 24.46 -8.88 18.73
C THR A 70 23.13 -8.09 18.59
N VAL A 71 22.28 -8.14 19.63
CA VAL A 71 21.06 -7.34 19.71
C VAL A 71 21.37 -5.83 19.67
N LYS A 72 22.43 -5.41 20.43
CA LYS A 72 22.86 -4.01 20.51
C LYS A 72 23.38 -3.45 19.17
N GLN A 73 23.89 -4.30 18.30
CA GLN A 73 24.38 -3.89 16.98
C GLN A 73 23.23 -3.53 16.02
N GLY A 74 22.04 -4.10 16.23
CA GLY A 74 20.84 -3.78 15.47
C GLY A 74 19.99 -5.01 15.12
N ILE A 75 18.71 -4.78 15.00
CA ILE A 75 17.69 -5.75 14.64
C ILE A 75 17.07 -5.30 13.32
N ASN A 76 16.98 -6.20 12.32
CA ASN A 76 16.16 -5.93 11.14
C ASN A 76 14.69 -6.31 11.46
N PRO A 77 13.80 -5.32 11.70
CA PRO A 77 12.44 -5.60 12.15
C PRO A 77 11.59 -6.34 11.11
N ASN A 78 11.92 -6.21 9.82
CA ASN A 78 11.21 -6.89 8.75
C ASN A 78 11.50 -8.41 8.72
N THR A 79 12.55 -8.84 9.40
CA THR A 79 12.93 -10.25 9.51
C THR A 79 12.58 -10.85 10.87
N ALA A 80 12.00 -10.05 11.76
CA ALA A 80 11.66 -10.50 13.09
C ALA A 80 10.33 -11.27 13.08
N VAL A 81 10.36 -12.51 13.61
CA VAL A 81 9.21 -13.41 13.61
C VAL A 81 9.19 -14.30 14.85
N PHE A 82 8.01 -14.51 15.42
CA PHE A 82 7.82 -15.48 16.48
C PHE A 82 7.73 -16.90 15.90
N GLN A 83 8.53 -17.83 16.45
CA GLN A 83 8.48 -19.25 16.09
C GLN A 83 8.51 -20.12 17.36
N GLY A 84 7.33 -20.65 17.75
CA GLY A 84 7.19 -21.42 18.97
C GLY A 84 7.55 -20.59 20.22
N ASP A 85 8.55 -21.01 20.97
CA ASP A 85 9.06 -20.34 22.17
C ASP A 85 10.23 -19.38 21.91
N LYS A 86 10.39 -18.94 20.65
CA LYS A 86 11.49 -18.08 20.22
C LYS A 86 11.01 -16.87 19.43
N LEU A 87 11.79 -15.81 19.50
CA LEU A 87 11.81 -14.72 18.54
C LEU A 87 13.04 -14.88 17.66
N ASP A 88 12.84 -15.01 16.36
CA ASP A 88 13.88 -15.14 15.36
C ASP A 88 14.00 -13.84 14.57
N PHE A 89 15.21 -13.39 14.24
CA PHE A 89 15.46 -12.22 13.39
C PHE A 89 16.87 -12.25 12.78
N VAL A 90 17.12 -11.32 11.87
CA VAL A 90 18.45 -11.09 11.30
C VAL A 90 19.01 -9.80 11.89
N SER A 91 20.27 -9.85 12.36
CA SER A 91 20.96 -8.67 12.88
C SER A 91 21.36 -7.69 11.77
N ASN A 92 21.49 -6.40 12.14
CA ASN A 92 21.94 -5.34 11.23
C ASN A 92 23.38 -4.85 11.53
N GLY A 93 24.20 -5.67 12.24
CA GLY A 93 25.54 -5.30 12.64
C GLY A 93 26.58 -5.39 11.52
N ASP A 94 27.85 -5.24 11.94
CA ASP A 94 29.01 -5.42 11.05
C ASP A 94 29.10 -6.84 10.49
N THR A 95 28.63 -7.82 11.26
CA THR A 95 28.31 -9.18 10.82
C THR A 95 26.80 -9.37 10.79
N VAL A 96 26.33 -10.09 9.80
CA VAL A 96 24.92 -10.41 9.70
C VAL A 96 24.72 -11.82 10.19
N ASP A 97 24.01 -11.93 11.30
CA ASP A 97 23.76 -13.19 11.97
C ASP A 97 22.25 -13.46 12.00
N PHE A 98 21.87 -14.71 11.85
CA PHE A 98 20.56 -15.18 12.25
C PHE A 98 20.55 -15.33 13.77
N VAL A 99 19.62 -14.64 14.42
CA VAL A 99 19.54 -14.55 15.88
C VAL A 99 18.24 -15.20 16.34
N GLN A 100 18.34 -16.07 17.35
CA GLN A 100 17.20 -16.66 18.03
C GLN A 100 17.22 -16.27 19.50
N VAL A 101 16.14 -15.70 19.98
CA VAL A 101 15.96 -15.28 21.37
C VAL A 101 14.89 -16.14 22.02
N SER A 102 15.22 -16.80 23.13
CA SER A 102 14.25 -17.54 23.93
C SER A 102 13.25 -16.60 24.61
N LEU A 103 11.95 -16.84 24.44
CA LEU A 103 10.90 -16.08 25.10
C LEU A 103 10.83 -16.38 26.61
N THR A 104 11.39 -17.53 27.05
CA THR A 104 11.34 -17.97 28.43
C THR A 104 12.31 -17.20 29.32
N ASP A 105 13.55 -16.96 28.85
CA ASP A 105 14.63 -16.43 29.68
C ASP A 105 15.47 -15.34 28.96
N GLY A 106 15.14 -14.99 27.73
CA GLY A 106 15.88 -14.00 26.94
C GLY A 106 17.25 -14.46 26.46
N SER A 107 17.60 -15.75 26.60
CA SER A 107 18.89 -16.26 26.11
C SER A 107 18.97 -16.18 24.58
N VAL A 108 20.16 -15.81 24.08
CA VAL A 108 20.42 -15.56 22.66
C VAL A 108 21.32 -16.64 22.09
N THR A 109 20.99 -17.13 20.91
CA THR A 109 21.84 -17.97 20.08
C THR A 109 21.94 -17.37 18.68
N THR A 110 23.15 -17.45 18.09
CA THR A 110 23.44 -16.86 16.78
C THR A 110 24.02 -17.88 15.81
N ALA A 111 23.70 -17.71 14.54
CA ALA A 111 24.31 -18.44 13.43
C ALA A 111 24.69 -17.46 12.32
N ALA A 112 25.96 -17.47 11.90
CA ALA A 112 26.42 -16.57 10.85
C ALA A 112 25.70 -16.85 9.52
N LEU A 113 25.19 -15.81 8.88
CA LEU A 113 24.59 -15.90 7.56
C LEU A 113 25.63 -15.57 6.47
N PRO A 114 25.56 -16.19 5.28
CA PRO A 114 26.29 -15.72 4.12
C PRO A 114 25.99 -14.24 3.83
N GLN A 115 27.04 -13.46 3.54
CA GLN A 115 26.91 -12.00 3.40
C GLN A 115 26.00 -11.57 2.24
N ASP A 116 25.97 -12.35 1.16
CA ASP A 116 25.04 -12.16 0.03
C ASP A 116 23.60 -12.40 0.41
N LEU A 117 23.32 -13.40 1.26
CA LEU A 117 22.00 -13.65 1.79
C LEU A 117 21.51 -12.50 2.67
N ALA A 118 22.38 -12.01 3.52
CA ALA A 118 22.08 -10.93 4.45
C ALA A 118 21.54 -9.66 3.79
N TYR A 119 22.12 -9.27 2.66
CA TYR A 119 21.69 -8.09 1.90
C TYR A 119 20.44 -8.31 1.06
N SER A 120 20.11 -9.56 0.76
CA SER A 120 18.94 -9.91 -0.07
C SER A 120 17.70 -10.28 0.74
N LEU A 121 17.85 -10.52 2.05
CA LEU A 121 16.77 -10.95 2.93
C LEU A 121 15.95 -9.74 3.40
N ASN A 122 14.74 -9.57 2.85
CA ASN A 122 13.92 -8.39 3.11
C ASN A 122 12.70 -8.66 4.00
N SER A 123 12.24 -9.90 4.10
CA SER A 123 11.16 -10.30 5.01
C SER A 123 11.34 -11.75 5.42
N LEU A 124 10.98 -12.07 6.65
CA LEU A 124 11.01 -13.43 7.18
C LEU A 124 9.66 -13.73 7.83
N THR A 125 9.12 -14.91 7.57
CA THR A 125 7.88 -15.39 8.19
C THR A 125 7.95 -16.88 8.45
N THR A 126 6.99 -17.39 9.23
CA THR A 126 6.79 -18.84 9.40
C THR A 126 5.75 -19.35 8.42
N VAL A 127 6.06 -20.48 7.77
CA VAL A 127 5.17 -21.22 6.87
C VAL A 127 5.15 -22.67 7.36
N GLY A 128 4.09 -23.07 8.04
CA GLY A 128 4.11 -24.30 8.84
C GLY A 128 5.20 -24.23 9.90
N ASN A 129 6.17 -25.13 9.81
CA ASN A 129 7.33 -25.17 10.72
C ASN A 129 8.64 -24.65 10.07
N GLN A 130 8.55 -24.08 8.88
CA GLN A 130 9.70 -23.53 8.17
C GLN A 130 9.79 -22.03 8.28
N LEU A 131 11.00 -21.52 8.31
CA LEU A 131 11.27 -20.08 8.08
C LEU A 131 11.34 -19.85 6.58
N VAL A 132 10.57 -18.90 6.08
CA VAL A 132 10.46 -18.57 4.66
C VAL A 132 10.65 -17.06 4.49
N TYR A 133 11.35 -16.66 3.44
CA TYR A 133 11.66 -15.28 3.17
C TYR A 133 11.64 -14.95 1.68
N LEU A 134 11.46 -13.68 1.38
CA LEU A 134 11.65 -13.12 0.05
C LEU A 134 13.03 -12.51 -0.07
N SER A 135 13.70 -12.78 -1.19
CA SER A 135 14.96 -12.15 -1.56
C SER A 135 14.86 -11.50 -2.92
N PHE A 136 15.75 -10.52 -3.17
CA PHE A 136 15.84 -9.81 -4.43
C PHE A 136 17.14 -10.21 -5.15
N ASP A 137 17.04 -10.68 -6.40
CA ASP A 137 18.20 -10.92 -7.25
C ASP A 137 18.61 -9.62 -7.95
N ASN A 138 19.75 -9.07 -7.55
CA ASN A 138 20.27 -7.81 -8.10
C ASN A 138 20.68 -7.91 -9.57
N ASN A 139 20.83 -9.12 -10.14
CA ASN A 139 21.23 -9.29 -11.54
C ASN A 139 20.03 -9.33 -12.48
N THR A 140 18.95 -10.00 -12.06
CA THR A 140 17.74 -10.17 -12.88
C THR A 140 16.64 -9.20 -12.51
N GLY A 141 16.63 -8.68 -11.28
CA GLY A 141 15.54 -7.87 -10.73
C GLY A 141 14.40 -8.71 -10.19
N ASP A 142 14.56 -10.05 -10.15
CA ASP A 142 13.52 -10.96 -9.73
C ASP A 142 13.40 -11.03 -8.20
N ILE A 143 12.19 -11.30 -7.72
CA ILE A 143 11.93 -11.67 -6.34
C ILE A 143 11.86 -13.20 -6.25
N ILE A 144 12.54 -13.76 -5.26
CA ILE A 144 12.67 -15.22 -5.06
C ILE A 144 12.10 -15.57 -3.69
N LEU A 145 11.27 -16.60 -3.62
CA LEU A 145 10.79 -17.18 -2.37
C LEU A 145 11.71 -18.31 -1.95
N ASN A 146 12.24 -18.24 -0.74
CA ASN A 146 13.20 -19.19 -0.21
C ASN A 146 12.77 -19.73 1.16
N ALA A 147 13.19 -20.94 1.48
CA ALA A 147 13.20 -21.47 2.84
C ALA A 147 14.58 -21.34 3.45
N LEU A 148 14.65 -20.95 4.73
CA LEU A 148 15.88 -20.80 5.52
C LEU A 148 16.00 -21.96 6.53
N ASP A 149 17.14 -22.62 6.55
CA ASP A 149 17.52 -23.50 7.65
C ASP A 149 18.24 -22.65 8.73
N PRO A 150 17.62 -22.41 9.89
CA PRO A 150 18.19 -21.56 10.92
C PRO A 150 19.43 -22.15 11.59
N ALA A 151 19.62 -23.46 11.50
CA ALA A 151 20.77 -24.11 12.13
C ALA A 151 22.07 -23.99 11.31
N THR A 152 21.93 -23.87 9.99
CA THR A 152 23.07 -23.86 9.06
C THR A 152 23.19 -22.57 8.26
N GLY A 153 22.16 -21.72 8.26
CA GLY A 153 22.06 -20.56 7.39
C GLY A 153 21.87 -20.90 5.91
N ALA A 154 21.58 -22.17 5.59
CA ALA A 154 21.39 -22.61 4.22
C ALA A 154 20.01 -22.22 3.71
N SER A 155 19.96 -21.81 2.44
CA SER A 155 18.72 -21.48 1.74
C SER A 155 18.35 -22.54 0.73
N THR A 156 17.04 -22.75 0.58
CA THR A 156 16.46 -23.57 -0.48
C THR A 156 15.43 -22.76 -1.23
N GLU A 157 15.61 -22.61 -2.52
CA GLU A 157 14.66 -21.92 -3.40
C GLU A 157 13.34 -22.70 -3.49
N LEU A 158 12.23 -22.02 -3.22
CA LEU A 158 10.87 -22.55 -3.31
C LEU A 158 10.18 -22.12 -4.60
N LEU A 159 10.38 -20.85 -5.00
CA LEU A 159 9.79 -20.28 -6.20
C LEU A 159 10.70 -19.17 -6.76
N ASN A 160 11.02 -19.23 -8.07
CA ASN A 160 11.87 -18.29 -8.77
C ASN A 160 11.48 -18.16 -10.26
N PRO A 161 11.09 -16.98 -10.75
CA PRO A 161 10.72 -15.81 -9.96
C PRO A 161 9.37 -15.96 -9.26
N VAL A 162 9.12 -15.13 -8.23
CA VAL A 162 7.77 -14.96 -7.67
C VAL A 162 6.97 -14.11 -8.65
N PRO A 163 5.89 -14.64 -9.27
CA PRO A 163 5.15 -13.91 -10.29
C PRO A 163 4.55 -12.62 -9.75
N ASN A 164 4.64 -11.55 -10.55
CA ASN A 164 4.04 -10.24 -10.28
C ASN A 164 4.47 -9.57 -8.96
N ALA A 165 5.45 -10.10 -8.26
CA ALA A 165 5.94 -9.52 -7.03
C ALA A 165 6.70 -8.22 -7.32
N THR A 166 6.24 -7.12 -6.73
CA THR A 166 6.86 -5.79 -6.82
C THR A 166 7.47 -5.32 -5.51
N SER A 167 7.17 -6.04 -4.43
CA SER A 167 7.67 -5.79 -3.09
C SER A 167 8.11 -7.09 -2.44
N SER A 168 9.24 -7.06 -1.77
CA SER A 168 9.80 -8.21 -1.05
C SER A 168 9.31 -8.33 0.40
N GLN A 169 8.33 -7.55 0.82
CA GLN A 169 7.96 -7.46 2.25
C GLN A 169 6.61 -8.09 2.59
N ALA A 170 5.66 -8.11 1.65
CA ALA A 170 4.30 -8.56 1.91
C ALA A 170 4.17 -10.09 1.80
N LEU A 171 4.66 -10.79 2.80
CA LEU A 171 4.67 -12.26 2.90
C LEU A 171 4.08 -12.71 4.23
N THR A 172 3.27 -13.76 4.22
CA THR A 172 2.79 -14.46 5.41
C THR A 172 2.65 -15.96 5.13
N GLY A 173 2.49 -16.76 6.17
CA GLY A 173 2.26 -18.19 6.03
C GLY A 173 1.11 -18.69 6.92
N ASP A 174 0.66 -19.92 6.69
CA ASP A 174 -0.28 -20.59 7.57
C ASP A 174 0.35 -21.83 8.23
N ALA A 175 -0.37 -22.38 9.21
CA ALA A 175 0.07 -23.56 9.94
C ALA A 175 0.12 -24.83 9.08
N ASP A 176 -0.65 -24.88 7.99
CA ASP A 176 -0.72 -26.00 7.07
C ASP A 176 0.43 -26.00 6.05
N GLY A 177 1.25 -24.95 6.06
CA GLY A 177 2.46 -24.84 5.23
C GLY A 177 2.23 -24.20 3.87
N ALA A 178 1.18 -23.44 3.69
CA ALA A 178 1.02 -22.58 2.52
C ALA A 178 1.63 -21.20 2.78
N ALA A 179 2.30 -20.65 1.77
CA ALA A 179 2.81 -19.29 1.76
C ALA A 179 1.85 -18.37 0.99
N TYR A 180 1.69 -17.14 1.47
CA TYR A 180 0.88 -16.10 0.84
C TYR A 180 1.73 -14.86 0.62
N TYR A 181 1.64 -14.26 -0.57
CA TYR A 181 2.29 -12.99 -0.84
C TYR A 181 1.32 -12.02 -1.53
N ALA A 182 1.46 -10.73 -1.21
CA ALA A 182 0.69 -9.67 -1.85
C ALA A 182 1.56 -8.88 -2.82
N CYS A 183 1.00 -8.54 -3.96
CA CYS A 183 1.60 -7.69 -4.98
C CYS A 183 0.54 -6.75 -5.56
N THR A 184 0.92 -5.90 -6.51
CA THR A 184 -0.02 -4.94 -7.15
C THR A 184 -1.10 -5.61 -8.00
N ASP A 185 -0.95 -6.89 -8.31
CA ASP A 185 -1.92 -7.70 -9.04
C ASP A 185 -2.88 -8.49 -8.12
N GLY A 186 -2.57 -8.58 -6.82
CA GLY A 186 -3.42 -9.24 -5.84
C GLY A 186 -2.67 -10.02 -4.76
N ILE A 187 -3.39 -10.95 -4.12
CA ILE A 187 -2.83 -11.87 -3.15
C ILE A 187 -2.78 -13.26 -3.76
N TYR A 188 -1.63 -13.89 -3.66
CA TYR A 188 -1.37 -15.23 -4.17
C TYR A 188 -1.07 -16.20 -3.04
N ARG A 189 -1.45 -17.46 -3.25
CA ARG A 189 -1.19 -18.60 -2.39
C ARG A 189 -0.29 -19.60 -3.08
N LEU A 190 0.81 -19.99 -2.45
CA LEU A 190 1.63 -21.13 -2.85
C LEU A 190 1.31 -22.30 -1.91
N ALA A 191 0.73 -23.36 -2.44
CA ALA A 191 0.45 -24.55 -1.66
C ALA A 191 1.74 -25.26 -1.20
N PRO A 192 1.72 -26.05 -0.10
CA PRO A 192 2.89 -26.80 0.37
C PRO A 192 3.48 -27.67 -0.75
N GLY A 193 4.77 -27.45 -1.05
CA GLY A 193 5.47 -28.15 -2.14
C GLY A 193 4.98 -27.83 -3.56
N GLY A 194 4.11 -26.84 -3.71
CA GLY A 194 3.64 -26.35 -5.00
C GLY A 194 4.70 -25.52 -5.73
N THR A 195 4.57 -25.42 -7.04
CA THR A 195 5.45 -24.60 -7.90
C THR A 195 4.66 -23.58 -8.71
N LEU A 196 3.35 -23.55 -8.56
CA LEU A 196 2.46 -22.60 -9.24
C LEU A 196 1.59 -21.89 -8.21
N PRO A 197 1.74 -20.59 -8.04
CA PRO A 197 0.88 -19.79 -7.17
C PRO A 197 -0.54 -19.66 -7.72
N GLU A 198 -1.51 -19.68 -6.83
CA GLU A 198 -2.93 -19.45 -7.10
C GLU A 198 -3.30 -18.04 -6.62
N GLN A 199 -3.95 -17.23 -7.46
CA GLN A 199 -4.49 -15.94 -7.05
C GLN A 199 -5.74 -16.17 -6.20
N VAL A 200 -5.68 -15.76 -4.94
CA VAL A 200 -6.79 -15.91 -3.98
C VAL A 200 -7.56 -14.63 -3.76
N VAL A 201 -6.95 -13.48 -4.01
CA VAL A 201 -7.61 -12.17 -4.03
C VAL A 201 -7.10 -11.41 -5.26
N PRO A 202 -7.95 -11.13 -6.25
CA PRO A 202 -7.57 -10.29 -7.38
C PRO A 202 -7.43 -8.82 -6.91
N ALA A 203 -6.45 -8.09 -7.46
CA ALA A 203 -6.29 -6.68 -7.14
C ALA A 203 -7.40 -5.82 -7.74
N GLU A 204 -7.98 -6.25 -8.85
CA GLU A 204 -9.02 -5.52 -9.54
C GLU A 204 -10.19 -5.18 -8.62
N GLY A 205 -10.60 -3.92 -8.62
CA GLY A 205 -11.63 -3.43 -7.70
C GLY A 205 -11.16 -3.19 -6.26
N THR A 206 -9.88 -3.33 -5.99
CA THR A 206 -9.29 -3.10 -4.66
C THR A 206 -8.26 -1.98 -4.68
N ALA A 207 -7.82 -1.54 -3.49
CA ALA A 207 -6.77 -0.54 -3.37
C ALA A 207 -5.40 -1.02 -3.88
N MET A 208 -5.18 -2.33 -4.02
CA MET A 208 -3.95 -2.89 -4.60
C MET A 208 -3.80 -2.59 -6.09
N SER A 209 -4.92 -2.39 -6.82
CA SER A 209 -4.88 -2.05 -8.25
C SER A 209 -4.46 -0.61 -8.55
N ILE A 210 -4.26 0.21 -7.53
CA ILE A 210 -3.82 1.60 -7.69
C ILE A 210 -2.31 1.60 -7.88
N SER A 211 -1.83 2.14 -9.00
CA SER A 211 -0.43 2.06 -9.43
C SER A 211 0.57 2.71 -8.47
N SER A 212 0.13 3.68 -7.66
CA SER A 212 0.95 4.31 -6.63
C SER A 212 1.00 3.53 -5.32
N ASN A 213 0.16 2.50 -5.16
CA ASN A 213 0.11 1.69 -3.95
C ASN A 213 0.96 0.43 -4.11
N TYR A 214 1.71 0.09 -3.07
CA TYR A 214 2.43 -1.17 -3.02
C TYR A 214 2.29 -1.82 -1.64
N PRO A 215 2.15 -3.17 -1.59
CA PRO A 215 2.01 -3.89 -0.35
C PRO A 215 3.32 -3.89 0.46
N LEU A 216 3.25 -3.43 1.71
CA LEU A 216 4.37 -3.48 2.66
C LEU A 216 4.30 -4.68 3.59
N SER A 217 3.09 -5.05 3.98
CA SER A 217 2.88 -6.15 4.93
C SER A 217 1.60 -6.88 4.60
N LEU A 218 1.60 -8.16 4.86
CA LEU A 218 0.45 -9.05 4.69
C LEU A 218 0.30 -9.88 5.96
N LEU A 219 -0.93 -9.93 6.47
CA LEU A 219 -1.31 -10.80 7.57
C LEU A 219 -2.53 -11.62 7.17
N ARG A 220 -2.52 -12.93 7.43
CA ARG A 220 -3.70 -13.80 7.35
C ARG A 220 -4.29 -13.97 8.74
N THR A 221 -5.58 -13.70 8.88
CA THR A 221 -6.28 -13.84 10.18
C THR A 221 -6.69 -15.29 10.43
N ALA A 222 -7.07 -15.59 11.66
CA ALA A 222 -7.61 -16.92 12.01
C ALA A 222 -8.95 -17.24 11.32
N ALA A 223 -9.67 -16.22 10.82
CA ALA A 223 -10.90 -16.38 10.03
C ALA A 223 -10.61 -16.54 8.52
N GLU A 224 -9.34 -16.73 8.15
CA GLU A 224 -8.87 -16.85 6.76
C GLU A 224 -8.96 -15.57 5.91
N ASP A 225 -9.26 -14.44 6.54
CA ASP A 225 -9.24 -13.12 5.91
C ASP A 225 -7.82 -12.58 5.81
N PHE A 226 -7.63 -11.54 4.98
CA PHE A 226 -6.35 -10.88 4.83
C PHE A 226 -6.39 -9.42 5.30
N MET A 227 -5.31 -9.00 5.94
CA MET A 227 -5.02 -7.59 6.18
C MET A 227 -3.76 -7.22 5.41
N VAL A 228 -3.84 -6.15 4.62
CA VAL A 228 -2.74 -5.66 3.80
C VAL A 228 -2.44 -4.22 4.19
N LEU A 229 -1.20 -3.95 4.58
CA LEU A 229 -0.72 -2.59 4.73
C LEU A 229 -0.20 -2.13 3.36
N LEU A 230 -0.87 -1.15 2.77
CA LEU A 230 -0.45 -0.53 1.53
C LEU A 230 0.23 0.80 1.82
N PHE A 231 1.36 1.04 1.18
CA PHE A 231 1.99 2.34 1.16
C PHE A 231 1.69 2.99 -0.19
N GLY A 232 1.31 4.27 -0.17
CA GLY A 232 0.94 5.00 -1.38
C GLY A 232 1.27 6.47 -1.28
N ASP A 233 0.88 7.21 -2.30
CA ASP A 233 1.19 8.64 -2.48
C ASP A 233 0.45 9.58 -1.50
N SER A 234 -0.29 9.04 -0.53
CA SER A 234 -1.13 9.79 0.41
C SER A 234 -0.36 10.47 1.55
N GLY A 235 0.88 10.88 1.31
CA GLY A 235 1.62 11.75 2.24
C GLY A 235 2.46 11.03 3.29
N GLY A 236 2.91 9.81 3.01
CA GLY A 236 3.89 9.08 3.86
C GLY A 236 3.27 8.20 4.94
N ASN A 237 1.94 8.05 4.96
CA ASN A 237 1.23 7.14 5.83
C ASN A 237 0.82 5.88 5.07
N GLY A 238 0.96 4.71 5.69
CA GLY A 238 0.40 3.47 5.16
C GLY A 238 -1.09 3.36 5.50
N ASP A 239 -1.87 2.80 4.58
CA ASP A 239 -3.27 2.49 4.77
C ASP A 239 -3.44 0.99 4.98
N LEU A 240 -4.23 0.61 6.00
CA LEU A 240 -4.53 -0.78 6.32
C LEU A 240 -5.86 -1.18 5.68
N TYR A 241 -5.82 -2.17 4.82
CA TYR A 241 -6.99 -2.74 4.15
C TYR A 241 -7.29 -4.12 4.68
N PHE A 242 -8.58 -4.41 4.86
CA PHE A 242 -9.09 -5.68 5.28
C PHE A 242 -9.88 -6.34 4.15
N TYR A 243 -9.50 -7.56 3.78
CA TYR A 243 -10.13 -8.34 2.72
C TYR A 243 -10.82 -9.55 3.34
N HIS A 244 -12.14 -9.54 3.28
CA HIS A 244 -13.00 -10.61 3.77
C HIS A 244 -13.69 -11.32 2.59
N TYR A 245 -13.67 -12.64 2.60
CA TYR A 245 -14.42 -13.41 1.62
C TYR A 245 -15.88 -13.52 2.04
N ASP A 246 -16.78 -13.05 1.20
CA ASP A 246 -18.22 -13.11 1.41
C ASP A 246 -18.88 -13.98 0.31
N GLU A 247 -19.24 -15.22 0.68
CA GLU A 247 -19.90 -16.17 -0.22
C GLU A 247 -21.31 -15.73 -0.68
N THR A 248 -21.89 -14.71 -0.04
CA THR A 248 -23.22 -14.18 -0.39
C THR A 248 -23.16 -13.19 -1.55
N LEU A 249 -21.98 -12.68 -1.86
CA LEU A 249 -21.79 -11.77 -2.98
C LEU A 249 -21.78 -12.55 -4.31
N PRO A 250 -22.34 -11.97 -5.38
CA PRO A 250 -22.35 -12.63 -6.68
C PRO A 250 -20.93 -12.83 -7.21
N THR A 251 -20.64 -14.03 -7.73
CA THR A 251 -19.36 -14.36 -8.37
C THR A 251 -19.30 -13.90 -9.83
N HIS A 252 -20.41 -13.47 -10.39
CA HIS A 252 -20.53 -12.94 -11.75
C HIS A 252 -21.38 -11.69 -11.74
N ALA A 253 -20.95 -10.67 -12.43
CA ALA A 253 -21.71 -9.45 -12.61
C ALA A 253 -22.79 -9.63 -13.70
N ASP A 254 -23.97 -9.06 -13.47
CA ASP A 254 -25.06 -9.04 -14.44
C ASP A 254 -24.86 -7.95 -15.51
N THR A 255 -24.05 -6.93 -15.19
CA THR A 255 -23.79 -5.77 -16.04
C THR A 255 -22.30 -5.42 -15.99
N THR A 256 -21.75 -5.07 -17.14
CA THR A 256 -20.38 -4.54 -17.25
C THR A 256 -20.43 -3.06 -17.61
N LEU A 257 -19.66 -2.23 -16.93
CA LEU A 257 -19.40 -0.84 -17.27
C LEU A 257 -17.92 -0.64 -17.58
N THR A 258 -17.64 0.12 -18.62
CA THR A 258 -16.27 0.51 -18.99
C THR A 258 -16.03 1.98 -18.68
N VAL A 259 -15.02 2.24 -17.87
CA VAL A 259 -14.51 3.58 -17.57
C VAL A 259 -13.21 3.78 -18.31
N TRP A 260 -13.17 4.75 -19.20
CA TRP A 260 -11.99 5.06 -20.00
C TRP A 260 -11.28 6.33 -19.51
N SER A 261 -9.96 6.27 -19.46
CA SER A 261 -9.09 7.41 -19.18
C SER A 261 -7.91 7.46 -20.14
N LEU A 262 -7.49 8.67 -20.52
CA LEU A 262 -6.29 8.85 -21.33
C LEU A 262 -5.03 8.40 -20.60
N ALA A 263 -4.95 8.69 -19.31
CA ALA A 263 -3.84 8.29 -18.45
C ALA A 263 -4.37 7.68 -17.14
N ASP A 264 -3.53 6.95 -16.43
CA ASP A 264 -3.92 6.38 -15.14
C ASP A 264 -4.30 7.45 -14.12
N SER A 265 -5.29 7.15 -13.28
CA SER A 265 -5.82 8.06 -12.28
C SER A 265 -6.19 7.33 -11.00
N ALA A 266 -5.36 7.50 -9.96
CA ALA A 266 -5.63 6.92 -8.63
C ALA A 266 -7.01 7.36 -8.08
N THR A 267 -7.41 8.62 -8.29
CA THR A 267 -8.73 9.12 -7.88
C THR A 267 -9.87 8.38 -8.58
N ALA A 268 -9.74 8.11 -9.89
CA ALA A 268 -10.75 7.38 -10.64
C ALA A 268 -10.80 5.91 -10.22
N ARG A 269 -9.66 5.26 -9.99
CA ARG A 269 -9.62 3.89 -9.48
C ARG A 269 -10.27 3.77 -8.11
N LEU A 270 -10.03 4.73 -7.20
CA LEU A 270 -10.71 4.78 -5.91
C LEU A 270 -12.23 4.92 -6.06
N ALA A 271 -12.70 5.76 -6.99
CA ALA A 271 -14.12 5.92 -7.25
C ALA A 271 -14.74 4.64 -7.84
N VAL A 272 -14.06 3.99 -8.80
CA VAL A 272 -14.47 2.69 -9.36
C VAL A 272 -14.55 1.63 -8.27
N ASN A 273 -13.53 1.53 -7.42
CA ASN A 273 -13.52 0.57 -6.32
C ASN A 273 -14.66 0.81 -5.32
N ALA A 274 -14.93 2.07 -4.98
CA ALA A 274 -16.06 2.43 -4.12
C ALA A 274 -17.41 2.07 -4.76
N TYR A 275 -17.54 2.27 -6.08
CA TYR A 275 -18.74 1.92 -6.82
C TYR A 275 -18.95 0.40 -6.89
N LYS A 276 -17.92 -0.38 -7.23
CA LYS A 276 -17.96 -1.87 -7.22
C LYS A 276 -18.36 -2.41 -5.85
N LYS A 277 -17.79 -1.86 -4.78
CA LYS A 277 -18.14 -2.24 -3.41
C LYS A 277 -19.62 -1.98 -3.07
N ALA A 278 -20.20 -0.90 -3.59
CA ALA A 278 -21.60 -0.55 -3.37
C ALA A 278 -22.56 -1.30 -4.28
N ASN A 279 -22.08 -1.80 -5.43
CA ASN A 279 -22.88 -2.45 -6.48
C ASN A 279 -22.17 -3.73 -6.95
N PRO A 280 -22.15 -4.78 -6.13
CA PRO A 280 -21.39 -5.99 -6.42
C PRO A 280 -21.90 -6.77 -7.65
N GLU A 281 -23.12 -6.49 -8.12
CA GLU A 281 -23.72 -7.04 -9.34
C GLU A 281 -23.23 -6.36 -10.62
N VAL A 282 -22.43 -5.27 -10.50
CA VAL A 282 -21.89 -4.52 -11.64
C VAL A 282 -20.38 -4.72 -11.71
N ASP A 283 -19.92 -5.29 -12.81
CA ASP A 283 -18.48 -5.30 -13.12
C ASP A 283 -18.09 -3.96 -13.76
N VAL A 284 -17.00 -3.36 -13.27
CA VAL A 284 -16.51 -2.08 -13.80
C VAL A 284 -15.04 -2.24 -14.20
N THR A 285 -14.78 -2.16 -15.49
CA THR A 285 -13.42 -2.17 -16.04
C THR A 285 -12.89 -0.75 -16.17
N PHE A 286 -11.69 -0.49 -15.65
CA PHE A 286 -11.00 0.79 -15.80
C PHE A 286 -9.88 0.67 -16.84
N GLU A 287 -10.09 1.30 -17.99
CA GLU A 287 -9.16 1.28 -19.12
C GLU A 287 -8.29 2.53 -19.16
N THR A 288 -6.98 2.34 -19.24
CA THR A 288 -5.99 3.40 -19.43
C THR A 288 -5.41 3.31 -20.84
N ALA A 289 -5.65 4.33 -21.64
CA ALA A 289 -5.31 4.32 -23.06
C ALA A 289 -3.82 4.53 -23.35
N VAL A 290 -3.11 5.29 -22.50
CA VAL A 290 -1.67 5.60 -22.67
C VAL A 290 -0.90 5.14 -21.44
N GLN A 291 0.09 4.29 -21.64
CA GLN A 291 1.00 3.85 -20.58
C GLN A 291 2.09 4.89 -20.32
N THR A 292 2.58 4.94 -19.07
CA THR A 292 3.57 5.94 -18.63
C THR A 292 4.98 5.72 -19.19
N ASP A 293 5.28 4.52 -19.68
CA ASP A 293 6.59 4.09 -20.20
C ASP A 293 6.71 4.19 -21.74
N THR A 294 5.77 4.89 -22.37
CA THR A 294 5.75 5.08 -23.84
C THR A 294 6.80 6.07 -24.31
N ASP A 295 7.64 5.68 -25.27
CA ASP A 295 8.72 6.53 -25.85
C ASP A 295 8.21 7.81 -26.53
N ASP A 296 7.05 7.76 -27.21
CA ASP A 296 6.39 8.91 -27.83
C ASP A 296 4.98 9.08 -27.30
N VAL A 297 4.87 9.74 -26.15
CA VAL A 297 3.61 10.04 -25.48
C VAL A 297 2.64 10.82 -26.38
N SER A 298 3.15 11.72 -27.23
CA SER A 298 2.28 12.54 -28.10
C SER A 298 1.65 11.72 -29.21
N ALA A 299 2.38 10.80 -29.81
CA ALA A 299 1.82 9.87 -30.80
C ALA A 299 0.79 8.93 -30.16
N ALA A 300 1.11 8.35 -29.00
CA ALA A 300 0.21 7.46 -28.27
C ALA A 300 -1.11 8.15 -27.89
N ILE A 301 -1.06 9.42 -27.46
CA ILE A 301 -2.26 10.23 -27.17
C ILE A 301 -3.12 10.39 -28.45
N ASN A 302 -2.52 10.73 -29.58
CA ASN A 302 -3.26 10.92 -30.82
C ASN A 302 -3.90 9.62 -31.32
N ASP A 303 -3.21 8.51 -31.20
CA ASP A 303 -3.71 7.20 -31.58
C ASP A 303 -4.89 6.78 -30.66
N ALA A 304 -4.75 6.95 -29.35
CA ALA A 304 -5.80 6.67 -28.37
C ALA A 304 -7.07 7.53 -28.62
N LEU A 305 -6.92 8.81 -28.88
CA LEU A 305 -8.04 9.69 -29.21
C LEU A 305 -8.69 9.34 -30.55
N THR A 306 -7.91 8.90 -31.52
CA THR A 306 -8.42 8.44 -32.82
C THR A 306 -9.25 7.16 -32.65
N GLN A 307 -8.76 6.22 -31.86
CA GLN A 307 -9.48 4.99 -31.51
C GLN A 307 -10.77 5.30 -30.77
N LEU A 308 -10.72 6.09 -29.69
CA LEU A 308 -11.89 6.50 -28.91
C LEU A 308 -12.95 7.15 -29.82
N ASN A 309 -12.56 8.08 -30.68
CA ASN A 309 -13.50 8.72 -31.63
C ASN A 309 -14.16 7.72 -32.56
N THR A 310 -13.43 6.69 -32.99
CA THR A 310 -13.96 5.66 -33.89
C THR A 310 -15.00 4.80 -33.17
N GLU A 311 -14.71 4.38 -31.95
CA GLU A 311 -15.59 3.58 -31.09
C GLU A 311 -16.87 4.35 -30.73
N LEU A 312 -16.74 5.62 -30.33
CA LEU A 312 -17.91 6.47 -30.04
C LEU A 312 -18.80 6.68 -31.27
N LEU A 313 -18.22 6.84 -32.45
CA LEU A 313 -19.00 6.97 -33.70
C LEU A 313 -19.67 5.66 -34.11
N ALA A 314 -19.10 4.53 -33.76
CA ALA A 314 -19.70 3.22 -33.96
C ALA A 314 -20.80 2.88 -32.93
N GLY A 315 -20.89 3.63 -31.84
CA GLY A 315 -21.78 3.32 -30.70
C GLY A 315 -21.24 2.19 -29.81
N GLU A 316 -19.94 1.95 -29.89
CA GLU A 316 -19.23 0.89 -29.15
C GLU A 316 -18.23 1.48 -28.13
N GLY A 317 -18.33 2.78 -27.85
CA GLY A 317 -17.45 3.47 -26.90
C GLY A 317 -17.73 3.13 -25.45
N PRO A 318 -16.79 3.53 -24.55
CA PRO A 318 -16.92 3.32 -23.11
C PRO A 318 -18.15 4.02 -22.52
N ASP A 319 -18.65 3.49 -21.38
CA ASP A 319 -19.81 4.03 -20.69
C ASP A 319 -19.51 5.33 -19.93
N VAL A 320 -18.30 5.45 -19.40
CA VAL A 320 -17.80 6.62 -18.66
C VAL A 320 -16.47 7.09 -19.20
N LEU A 321 -16.35 8.39 -19.46
CA LEU A 321 -15.14 9.02 -19.99
C LEU A 321 -14.52 9.98 -18.97
N LEU A 322 -13.25 9.77 -18.63
CA LEU A 322 -12.43 10.79 -17.99
C LEU A 322 -11.76 11.64 -19.07
N LEU A 323 -12.22 12.88 -19.19
CA LEU A 323 -11.84 13.78 -20.30
C LEU A 323 -10.71 14.77 -19.89
N ASP A 324 -9.82 14.36 -18.99
CA ASP A 324 -8.64 15.15 -18.62
C ASP A 324 -7.78 15.43 -19.85
N ARG A 325 -7.52 16.72 -20.14
CA ARG A 325 -6.77 17.21 -21.30
C ARG A 325 -7.40 16.91 -22.67
N VAL A 326 -8.68 16.53 -22.69
CA VAL A 326 -9.43 16.31 -23.91
C VAL A 326 -10.41 17.48 -24.14
N ASP A 327 -10.57 17.93 -25.40
CA ASP A 327 -11.57 18.94 -25.73
C ASP A 327 -12.97 18.35 -25.71
N TYR A 328 -13.59 18.34 -24.53
CA TYR A 328 -14.95 17.81 -24.32
C TYR A 328 -16.02 18.62 -25.07
N THR A 329 -15.77 19.89 -25.44
CA THR A 329 -16.72 20.73 -26.16
C THR A 329 -17.07 20.12 -27.51
N THR A 330 -16.09 19.52 -28.17
CA THR A 330 -16.32 18.79 -29.43
C THR A 330 -17.26 17.60 -29.23
N TYR A 331 -17.14 16.85 -28.14
CA TYR A 331 -18.01 15.70 -27.84
C TYR A 331 -19.43 16.14 -27.50
N ILE A 332 -19.60 17.24 -26.74
CA ILE A 332 -20.91 17.84 -26.45
C ILE A 332 -21.60 18.24 -27.77
N ASN A 333 -20.90 18.99 -28.62
CA ASN A 333 -21.47 19.50 -29.89
C ASN A 333 -21.86 18.39 -30.87
N LYS A 334 -21.21 17.23 -30.78
CA LYS A 334 -21.52 16.05 -31.59
C LYS A 334 -22.59 15.14 -30.96
N GLY A 335 -23.07 15.47 -29.76
CA GLY A 335 -24.08 14.68 -29.05
C GLY A 335 -23.54 13.32 -28.55
N MET A 336 -22.25 13.23 -28.28
CA MET A 336 -21.58 12.00 -27.81
C MET A 336 -21.63 11.85 -26.28
N LEU A 337 -21.95 12.92 -25.55
CA LEU A 337 -22.07 12.91 -24.10
C LEU A 337 -23.52 13.01 -23.68
N ALA A 338 -23.91 12.22 -22.70
CA ALA A 338 -25.25 12.24 -22.12
C ALA A 338 -25.45 13.46 -21.20
N ASP A 339 -26.66 14.00 -21.18
CA ASP A 339 -27.07 14.99 -20.19
C ASP A 339 -27.27 14.34 -18.82
N MET A 340 -26.48 14.73 -17.84
CA MET A 340 -26.52 14.19 -16.47
C MET A 340 -27.31 15.07 -15.50
N SER A 341 -27.97 16.13 -15.98
CA SER A 341 -28.62 17.13 -15.12
C SER A 341 -29.69 16.54 -14.19
N ASP A 342 -30.37 15.50 -14.63
CA ASP A 342 -31.43 14.83 -13.86
C ASP A 342 -30.89 13.66 -13.00
N THR A 343 -29.65 13.22 -13.22
CA THR A 343 -29.09 12.05 -12.54
C THR A 343 -28.10 12.42 -11.45
N VAL A 344 -27.46 13.58 -11.54
CA VAL A 344 -26.49 14.05 -10.56
C VAL A 344 -27.15 15.12 -9.68
N PRO A 345 -27.02 15.05 -8.34
CA PRO A 345 -27.56 16.07 -7.43
C PRO A 345 -26.72 17.37 -7.49
N LEU A 346 -26.89 18.15 -8.57
CA LEU A 346 -26.12 19.35 -8.85
C LEU A 346 -26.21 20.41 -7.72
N ASP A 347 -27.33 20.44 -7.01
CA ASP A 347 -27.57 21.31 -5.86
C ASP A 347 -26.74 20.96 -4.62
N ALA A 348 -26.23 19.72 -4.55
CA ALA A 348 -25.28 19.29 -3.51
C ALA A 348 -23.83 19.66 -3.83
N LEU A 349 -23.55 20.10 -5.07
CA LEU A 349 -22.22 20.46 -5.53
C LEU A 349 -21.96 21.97 -5.38
N GLN A 350 -20.68 22.36 -5.40
CA GLN A 350 -20.30 23.75 -5.30
C GLN A 350 -20.53 24.49 -6.63
N SER A 351 -21.54 25.38 -6.70
CA SER A 351 -21.94 26.04 -7.93
C SER A 351 -20.82 26.82 -8.61
N ASN A 352 -19.98 27.51 -7.84
CA ASN A 352 -18.82 28.24 -8.38
C ASN A 352 -17.78 27.36 -9.10
N ILE A 353 -17.80 26.06 -8.84
CA ILE A 353 -16.93 25.08 -9.50
C ILE A 353 -17.65 24.42 -10.68
N ILE A 354 -18.96 24.16 -10.54
CA ILE A 354 -19.75 23.44 -11.55
C ILE A 354 -20.23 24.35 -12.67
N ASP A 355 -20.67 25.57 -12.36
CA ASP A 355 -21.27 26.50 -13.34
C ASP A 355 -20.40 26.72 -14.60
N PRO A 356 -19.06 26.83 -14.52
CA PRO A 356 -18.22 26.94 -15.72
C PRO A 356 -18.26 25.75 -16.69
N PHE A 357 -18.71 24.59 -16.21
CA PHE A 357 -18.82 23.35 -17.01
C PHE A 357 -20.23 23.12 -17.56
N MET A 358 -21.20 23.95 -17.16
CA MET A 358 -22.56 23.85 -17.68
C MET A 358 -22.65 24.39 -19.13
N THR A 359 -23.34 23.66 -19.97
CA THR A 359 -23.60 24.06 -21.35
C THR A 359 -25.10 24.23 -21.55
N ASP A 360 -25.57 25.42 -21.86
CA ASP A 360 -26.99 25.76 -22.01
C ASP A 360 -27.85 25.33 -20.80
N GLY A 361 -27.28 25.43 -19.59
CA GLY A 361 -27.95 25.04 -18.34
C GLY A 361 -27.99 23.51 -18.10
N ARG A 362 -27.22 22.72 -18.84
CA ARG A 362 -27.16 21.27 -18.72
C ARG A 362 -25.76 20.80 -18.35
N ALA A 363 -25.67 19.67 -17.61
CA ALA A 363 -24.46 19.05 -17.19
C ALA A 363 -24.08 17.86 -18.09
N TYR A 364 -23.16 18.04 -19.02
CA TYR A 364 -22.60 16.96 -19.85
C TYR A 364 -21.24 16.47 -19.34
N VAL A 365 -20.54 17.31 -18.59
CA VAL A 365 -19.26 17.01 -17.92
C VAL A 365 -19.28 17.59 -16.51
N LEU A 366 -18.59 16.94 -15.60
CA LEU A 366 -18.45 17.39 -14.23
C LEU A 366 -16.98 17.25 -13.78
N PRO A 367 -16.41 18.26 -13.10
CA PRO A 367 -15.08 18.14 -12.54
C PRO A 367 -15.09 17.20 -11.33
N ALA A 368 -14.34 16.11 -11.40
CA ALA A 368 -14.20 15.17 -10.30
C ALA A 368 -13.32 15.72 -9.17
N ARG A 369 -12.40 16.65 -9.50
CA ARG A 369 -11.50 17.33 -8.56
C ARG A 369 -11.09 18.69 -9.10
N PHE A 370 -10.64 19.57 -8.20
CA PHE A 370 -10.05 20.86 -8.56
C PHE A 370 -8.85 21.14 -7.67
N ILE A 371 -7.94 21.95 -8.17
CA ILE A 371 -6.77 22.42 -7.43
C ILE A 371 -6.96 23.90 -7.19
N VAL A 372 -6.85 24.33 -5.92
CA VAL A 372 -6.81 25.74 -5.57
C VAL A 372 -5.34 26.15 -5.38
N PRO A 373 -4.76 26.96 -6.25
CA PRO A 373 -3.46 27.54 -6.00
C PRO A 373 -3.52 28.37 -4.72
N ALA A 374 -2.64 28.10 -3.77
CA ALA A 374 -2.57 28.82 -2.52
C ALA A 374 -1.19 29.45 -2.37
N LEU A 375 -1.15 30.68 -1.84
CA LEU A 375 0.06 31.35 -1.43
C LEU A 375 0.17 31.25 0.08
N CYS A 376 1.32 30.75 0.55
CA CYS A 376 1.63 30.68 1.96
C CYS A 376 2.81 31.62 2.24
N GLY A 377 2.68 32.47 3.28
CA GLY A 377 3.73 33.40 3.66
C GLY A 377 3.38 34.13 4.95
N ASP A 378 4.25 35.05 5.34
CA ASP A 378 4.01 35.93 6.47
C ASP A 378 2.74 36.79 6.25
N ALA A 379 1.85 36.81 7.26
CA ALA A 379 0.57 37.50 7.18
C ALA A 379 0.72 38.97 6.81
N GLY A 380 1.72 39.68 7.37
CA GLY A 380 1.97 41.09 7.05
C GLY A 380 2.45 41.34 5.61
N THR A 381 2.87 40.29 4.91
CA THR A 381 3.21 40.36 3.48
C THR A 381 2.02 40.02 2.60
N LEU A 382 1.18 39.08 3.05
CA LEU A 382 0.01 38.60 2.29
C LEU A 382 -1.20 39.52 2.48
N ASP A 383 -1.29 40.19 3.66
CA ASP A 383 -2.33 41.17 3.95
C ASP A 383 -2.21 42.34 2.98
N GLY A 384 -3.23 42.54 2.18
CA GLY A 384 -3.29 43.65 1.20
C GLY A 384 -2.96 43.23 -0.23
N LEU A 385 -2.56 41.97 -0.50
CA LEU A 385 -2.48 41.46 -1.86
C LEU A 385 -3.90 41.28 -2.40
N THR A 386 -4.26 42.00 -3.43
CA THR A 386 -5.61 41.97 -4.04
C THR A 386 -5.59 41.37 -5.45
N ASP A 387 -4.43 41.36 -6.10
CA ASP A 387 -4.26 40.82 -7.44
C ASP A 387 -2.83 40.30 -7.66
N LEU A 388 -2.58 39.78 -8.88
CA LEU A 388 -1.28 39.20 -9.28
C LEU A 388 -0.17 40.26 -9.41
N ASN A 389 -0.52 41.55 -9.63
CA ASN A 389 0.47 42.64 -9.71
C ASN A 389 0.99 42.96 -8.32
N ASP A 390 0.08 43.03 -7.32
CA ASP A 390 0.46 43.22 -5.91
C ASP A 390 1.40 42.10 -5.45
N LEU A 391 1.11 40.86 -5.87
CA LEU A 391 1.96 39.72 -5.59
C LEU A 391 3.34 39.86 -6.25
N GLN A 392 3.38 40.22 -7.53
CA GLN A 392 4.63 40.43 -8.25
C GLN A 392 5.49 41.53 -7.58
N GLU A 393 4.89 42.65 -7.17
CA GLU A 393 5.57 43.74 -6.49
C GLU A 393 6.11 43.29 -5.12
N ALA A 394 5.31 42.54 -4.35
CA ALA A 394 5.73 42.02 -3.06
C ALA A 394 6.91 41.01 -3.19
N VAL A 395 6.89 40.13 -4.18
CA VAL A 395 7.99 39.20 -4.45
C VAL A 395 9.26 39.96 -4.87
N LEU A 396 9.16 40.87 -5.82
CA LEU A 396 10.29 41.65 -6.29
C LEU A 396 10.92 42.55 -5.19
N THR A 397 10.09 43.08 -4.31
CA THR A 397 10.54 43.96 -3.22
C THR A 397 11.27 43.19 -2.13
N LYS A 398 10.76 41.98 -1.75
CA LYS A 398 11.36 41.17 -0.69
C LYS A 398 12.53 40.28 -1.18
N ALA A 399 12.48 39.80 -2.40
CA ALA A 399 13.54 38.96 -2.95
C ALA A 399 14.77 39.74 -3.42
N GLY A 400 14.76 41.06 -3.33
CA GLY A 400 15.89 41.92 -3.74
C GLY A 400 16.11 41.93 -5.27
N GLY A 401 15.06 41.58 -6.03
CA GLY A 401 15.11 41.33 -7.45
C GLY A 401 15.80 39.97 -7.72
N LEU A 402 15.11 39.07 -8.40
CA LEU A 402 15.72 37.87 -8.93
C LEU A 402 16.76 38.18 -9.98
#